data_4a649cc0f1a961d1b4e13104000b8433
#
_entry.id   4a649cc0f1a961d1b4e13104000b8433
#
_cell.length_a   1.000
_cell.length_b   1.000
_cell.length_c   1.000
_cell.angle_alpha   90.00
_cell.angle_beta   90.00
_cell.angle_gamma   90.00
#
_symmetry.space_group_name_H-M   'P 1'
#
loop_
_entity.id
_entity.type
_entity.pdbx_description
1 polymer ?
#
loop_
_entity_poly.entity_id
_entity_poly.type
_entity_poly.pdbx_seq_one_letter_code
_entity_poly.pdbx_strand_id
1 'polypeptide(L)'
;MDDYEVVAQELSDLGEKLRGLEHRLTEVEGVNARLEEAALTTARALGEVSRHWDAVHDAMRRADRIDHQISSERNNAAAMERRRTNE
;
A
#
# COMPACT_ATOMS: atom_id res chain seq x y z
N MET A 1 -11.56 -62.56 -1.74
CA MET A 1 -11.04 -61.46 -2.50
C MET A 1 -9.62 -61.76 -2.93
N ASP A 2 -9.34 -61.67 -4.20
CA ASP A 2 -8.03 -61.88 -4.76
C ASP A 2 -7.13 -60.70 -4.38
N ASP A 3 -5.88 -60.96 -4.03
CA ASP A 3 -4.90 -59.90 -3.70
C ASP A 3 -4.73 -58.90 -4.82
N TYR A 4 -4.88 -59.35 -6.06
CA TYR A 4 -4.85 -58.51 -7.26
C TYR A 4 -5.98 -57.49 -7.28
N GLU A 5 -7.17 -57.89 -6.89
CA GLU A 5 -8.36 -57.02 -6.85
C GLU A 5 -8.20 -55.92 -5.79
N VAL A 6 -7.63 -56.30 -4.61
CA VAL A 6 -7.40 -55.37 -3.52
C VAL A 6 -6.38 -54.31 -3.95
N VAL A 7 -5.26 -54.74 -4.57
CA VAL A 7 -4.22 -53.82 -5.06
C VAL A 7 -4.79 -52.92 -6.16
N ALA A 8 -5.54 -53.47 -7.09
CA ALA A 8 -6.16 -52.68 -8.16
C ALA A 8 -7.12 -51.63 -7.60
N GLN A 9 -7.90 -51.97 -6.57
CA GLN A 9 -8.83 -51.03 -5.91
C GLN A 9 -8.04 -49.92 -5.19
N GLU A 10 -6.99 -50.29 -4.48
CA GLU A 10 -6.14 -49.31 -3.78
C GLU A 10 -5.46 -48.36 -4.75
N LEU A 11 -4.98 -48.84 -5.89
CA LEU A 11 -4.40 -47.99 -6.93
C LEU A 11 -5.43 -47.05 -7.55
N SER A 12 -6.66 -47.55 -7.76
CA SER A 12 -7.74 -46.70 -8.26
C SER A 12 -8.10 -45.60 -7.27
N ASP A 13 -8.22 -45.91 -6.00
CA ASP A 13 -8.53 -44.99 -4.93
C ASP A 13 -7.40 -43.93 -4.78
N LEU A 14 -6.16 -44.38 -4.88
CA LEU A 14 -5.00 -43.49 -4.83
C LEU A 14 -5.00 -42.53 -6.02
N GLY A 15 -5.31 -43.01 -7.22
CA GLY A 15 -5.45 -42.20 -8.43
C GLY A 15 -6.51 -41.12 -8.27
N GLU A 16 -7.65 -41.45 -7.69
CA GLU A 16 -8.72 -40.49 -7.40
C GLU A 16 -8.28 -39.44 -6.40
N LYS A 17 -7.61 -39.84 -5.34
CA LYS A 17 -7.06 -38.91 -4.33
C LYS A 17 -6.04 -37.97 -4.96
N LEU A 18 -5.16 -38.48 -5.82
CA LEU A 18 -4.18 -37.65 -6.51
C LEU A 18 -4.85 -36.61 -7.41
N ARG A 19 -5.88 -36.99 -8.15
CA ARG A 19 -6.64 -36.02 -8.97
C ARG A 19 -7.33 -34.97 -8.13
N GLY A 20 -7.88 -35.37 -7.00
CA GLY A 20 -8.48 -34.43 -6.05
C GLY A 20 -7.45 -33.45 -5.48
N LEU A 21 -6.27 -33.94 -5.16
CA LEU A 21 -5.17 -33.10 -4.68
C LEU A 21 -4.66 -32.15 -5.75
N GLU A 22 -4.52 -32.63 -6.99
CA GLU A 22 -4.12 -31.78 -8.12
C GLU A 22 -5.12 -30.64 -8.36
N HIS A 23 -6.41 -30.96 -8.27
CA HIS A 23 -7.47 -29.97 -8.40
C HIS A 23 -7.39 -28.92 -7.30
N ARG A 24 -7.22 -29.35 -6.06
CA ARG A 24 -7.07 -28.45 -4.90
C ARG A 24 -5.81 -27.59 -5.01
N LEU A 25 -4.72 -28.18 -5.49
CA LEU A 25 -3.48 -27.45 -5.73
C LEU A 25 -3.67 -26.34 -6.76
N THR A 26 -4.34 -26.63 -7.87
CA THR A 26 -4.67 -25.65 -8.90
C THR A 26 -5.51 -24.51 -8.33
N GLU A 27 -6.48 -24.80 -7.49
CA GLU A 27 -7.29 -23.79 -6.82
C GLU A 27 -6.45 -22.91 -5.90
N VAL A 28 -5.57 -23.51 -5.11
CA VAL A 28 -4.68 -22.78 -4.20
C VAL A 28 -3.71 -21.89 -4.99
N GLU A 29 -3.16 -22.40 -6.08
CA GLU A 29 -2.28 -21.60 -6.96
C GLU A 29 -3.02 -20.39 -7.54
N GLY A 30 -4.27 -20.59 -7.96
CA GLY A 30 -5.11 -19.49 -8.44
C GLY A 30 -5.39 -18.44 -7.38
N VAL A 31 -5.68 -18.87 -6.16
CA VAL A 31 -5.90 -17.96 -5.03
C VAL A 31 -4.62 -17.22 -4.68
N ASN A 32 -3.48 -17.90 -4.67
CA ASN A 32 -2.18 -17.26 -4.41
C ASN A 32 -1.86 -16.20 -5.45
N ALA A 33 -2.09 -16.48 -6.73
CA ALA A 33 -1.87 -15.51 -7.79
C ALA A 33 -2.73 -14.25 -7.60
N ARG A 34 -3.99 -14.43 -7.22
CA ARG A 34 -4.90 -13.31 -6.92
C ARG A 34 -4.46 -12.52 -5.69
N LEU A 35 -3.99 -13.19 -4.66
CA LEU A 35 -3.47 -12.55 -3.45
C LEU A 35 -2.21 -11.74 -3.74
N GLU A 36 -1.30 -12.26 -4.54
CA GLU A 36 -0.10 -11.54 -4.97
C GLU A 36 -0.47 -10.28 -5.76
N GLU A 37 -1.41 -10.40 -6.68
CA GLU A 37 -1.88 -9.26 -7.47
C GLU A 37 -2.54 -8.19 -6.58
N ALA A 38 -3.37 -8.62 -5.64
CA ALA A 38 -4.01 -7.73 -4.67
C ALA A 38 -2.97 -7.04 -3.79
N ALA A 39 -1.96 -7.76 -3.33
CA ALA A 39 -0.87 -7.21 -2.52
C ALA A 39 -0.07 -6.17 -3.30
N LEU A 40 0.24 -6.43 -4.57
CA LEU A 40 0.93 -5.47 -5.44
C LEU A 40 0.09 -4.21 -5.67
N THR A 41 -1.20 -4.38 -5.92
CA THR A 41 -2.13 -3.26 -6.10
C THR A 41 -2.20 -2.40 -4.84
N THR A 42 -2.29 -3.04 -3.69
CA THR A 42 -2.31 -2.36 -2.39
C THR A 42 -1.01 -1.60 -2.13
N ALA A 43 0.13 -2.23 -2.42
CA ALA A 43 1.44 -1.61 -2.27
C ALA A 43 1.59 -0.36 -3.16
N ARG A 44 1.11 -0.42 -4.41
CA ARG A 44 1.10 0.72 -5.31
C ARG A 44 0.21 1.84 -4.80
N ALA A 45 -0.98 1.51 -4.32
CA ALA A 45 -1.92 2.48 -3.75
C ALA A 45 -1.32 3.17 -2.53
N LEU A 46 -0.67 2.42 -1.65
CA LEU A 46 0.03 2.98 -0.48
C LEU A 46 1.17 3.90 -0.89
N GLY A 47 1.92 3.54 -1.92
CA GLY A 47 2.99 4.38 -2.47
C GLY A 47 2.45 5.70 -3.02
N GLU A 48 1.32 5.67 -3.72
CA GLU A 48 0.66 6.87 -4.23
C GLU A 48 0.14 7.77 -3.12
N VAL A 49 -0.50 7.18 -2.10
CA VAL A 49 -0.97 7.91 -0.93
C VAL A 49 0.20 8.57 -0.19
N SER A 50 1.31 7.85 -0.01
CA SER A 50 2.50 8.36 0.64
C SER A 50 3.08 9.56 -0.11
N ARG A 51 3.21 9.47 -1.44
CA ARG A 51 3.69 10.56 -2.28
C ARG A 51 2.77 11.78 -2.23
N HIS A 52 1.47 11.53 -2.26
CA HIS A 52 0.48 12.60 -2.15
C HIS A 52 0.55 13.30 -0.79
N TRP A 53 0.70 12.53 0.27
CA TRP A 53 0.87 13.04 1.62
C TRP A 53 2.12 13.89 1.75
N ASP A 54 3.25 13.42 1.21
CA ASP A 54 4.51 14.17 1.20
C ASP A 54 4.37 15.49 0.45
N ALA A 55 3.69 15.50 -0.69
CA ALA A 55 3.43 16.70 -1.47
C ALA A 55 2.56 17.70 -0.69
N VAL A 56 1.52 17.24 -0.02
CA VAL A 56 0.65 18.06 0.83
C VAL A 56 1.45 18.63 2.01
N HIS A 57 2.27 17.81 2.64
CA HIS A 57 3.10 18.20 3.77
C HIS A 57 4.11 19.29 3.36
N ASP A 58 4.76 19.14 2.21
CA ASP A 58 5.66 20.13 1.66
C ASP A 58 4.95 21.45 1.35
N ALA A 59 3.75 21.36 0.77
CA ALA A 59 2.94 22.54 0.49
C ALA A 59 2.57 23.29 1.77
N MET A 60 2.22 22.57 2.83
CA MET A 60 1.92 23.15 4.15
C MET A 60 3.15 23.82 4.75
N ARG A 61 4.32 23.24 4.64
CA ARG A 61 5.57 23.85 5.10
C ARG A 61 5.88 25.15 4.37
N ARG A 62 5.67 25.17 3.07
CA ARG A 62 5.87 26.39 2.25
C ARG A 62 4.89 27.48 2.66
N ALA A 63 3.65 27.14 2.88
CA ALA A 63 2.63 28.08 3.33
C ALA A 63 3.00 28.66 4.69
N ASP A 64 3.47 27.86 5.63
CA ASP A 64 3.95 28.31 6.94
C ASP A 64 5.13 29.27 6.82
N ARG A 65 6.08 28.99 5.94
CA ARG A 65 7.23 29.88 5.72
C ARG A 65 6.81 31.23 5.15
N ILE A 66 5.91 31.22 4.17
CA ILE A 66 5.39 32.45 3.56
C ILE A 66 4.63 33.26 4.59
N ASP A 67 3.80 32.62 5.40
CA ASP A 67 3.02 33.26 6.46
C ASP A 67 3.94 33.90 7.52
N HIS A 68 4.99 33.18 7.89
CA HIS A 68 6.01 33.66 8.82
C HIS A 68 6.77 34.86 8.27
N GLN A 69 7.13 34.84 7.00
CA GLN A 69 7.80 35.88 6.30
C GLN A 69 6.92 37.13 6.20
N ILE A 70 5.68 37.00 5.85
CA ILE A 70 4.71 38.09 5.79
C ILE A 70 4.52 38.72 7.17
N SER A 71 4.40 37.94 8.21
CA SER A 71 4.31 38.43 9.60
C SER A 71 5.55 39.19 10.01
N SER A 72 6.74 38.73 9.67
CA SER A 72 8.02 39.39 9.92
C SER A 72 8.11 40.73 9.21
N GLU A 73 7.77 40.79 7.94
CA GLU A 73 7.77 42.01 7.14
C GLU A 73 6.78 43.04 7.66
N ARG A 74 5.60 42.59 8.07
CA ARG A 74 4.57 43.43 8.68
C ARG A 74 5.03 44.03 10.00
N ASN A 75 5.67 43.24 10.84
CA ASN A 75 6.22 43.70 12.11
C ASN A 75 7.38 44.70 11.90
N ASN A 76 8.23 44.45 10.90
CA ASN A 76 9.32 45.37 10.56
C ASN A 76 8.80 46.70 10.03
N ALA A 77 7.80 46.67 9.16
CA ALA A 77 7.15 47.87 8.63
C ALA A 77 6.50 48.70 9.76
N ALA A 78 5.80 48.02 10.69
CA ALA A 78 5.22 48.70 11.84
C ALA A 78 6.28 49.30 12.76
N ALA A 79 7.39 48.65 12.98
CA ALA A 79 8.50 49.16 13.77
C ALA A 79 9.16 50.38 13.12
N MET A 80 9.33 50.39 11.80
CA MET A 80 9.83 51.51 11.05
C MET A 80 8.91 52.70 11.12
N GLU A 81 7.62 52.50 11.03
CA GLU A 81 6.62 53.57 11.17
C GLU A 81 6.62 54.20 12.56
N ARG A 82 6.76 53.43 13.61
CA ARG A 82 6.90 53.91 14.97
C ARG A 82 8.12 54.75 15.16
N ARG A 83 9.25 54.39 14.58
CA ARG A 83 10.49 55.18 14.60
C ARG A 83 10.32 56.52 13.90
N ARG A 84 9.56 56.52 12.78
CA ARG A 84 9.26 57.72 12.02
C ARG A 84 8.42 58.73 12.79
N THR A 85 7.46 58.24 13.54
CA THR A 85 6.54 59.08 14.34
C THR A 85 7.14 59.62 15.63
N ASN A 86 8.21 59.02 16.14
CA ASN A 86 8.90 59.43 17.34
C ASN A 86 10.02 60.46 17.11
N GLU A 87 10.34 60.68 15.87
CA GLU A 87 11.26 61.74 15.46
C GLU A 87 10.45 63.01 15.18
#